data_ee50e595e1a8f39e511bfa313c8c4fdd
#
_entry.id   ee50e595e1a8f39e511bfa313c8c4fdd
#
_cell.length_a   1.000
_cell.length_b   1.000
_cell.length_c   1.000
_cell.angle_alpha   90.00
_cell.angle_beta   90.00
_cell.angle_gamma   90.00
#
_symmetry.space_group_name_H-M   'P 1'
#
loop_
_entity.id
_entity.type
_entity.pdbx_description
1 polymer ?
#
loop_
_entity_poly.entity_id
_entity_poly.type
_entity_poly.pdbx_seq_one_letter_code
_entity_poly.pdbx_strand_id
1 'polypeptide(L)'
;MVSEKQRRRVLGYLQKGQEQGAEVVLEGGAADVPGRAGFYVKPALLAGSLDNVAAREEIFGPVAYLAPFRDEEEGIRMANQTDYGLANSVWSSDLGRAARVAEQLVAGNSWINGHNLFPHGVPYGGVRKSGLGGGVLSVETLFDYWRSLSVVRPL
;
A
#
# COMPACT_ATOMS: atom_id res chain seq x y z
N MET A 1 -17.55 2.91 2.49
CA MET A 1 -16.92 2.89 1.14
C MET A 1 -17.48 4.04 0.32
N VAL A 2 -16.78 4.45 -0.75
CA VAL A 2 -17.20 5.56 -1.63
C VAL A 2 -18.43 5.22 -2.49
N SER A 3 -18.65 3.93 -2.78
CA SER A 3 -19.74 3.46 -3.62
C SER A 3 -20.11 2.02 -3.35
N GLU A 4 -21.29 1.60 -3.79
CA GLU A 4 -21.71 0.20 -3.76
C GLU A 4 -20.80 -0.70 -4.62
N LYS A 5 -20.30 -0.19 -5.75
CA LYS A 5 -19.35 -0.92 -6.60
C LYS A 5 -18.07 -1.26 -5.81
N GLN A 6 -17.53 -0.28 -5.07
CA GLN A 6 -16.33 -0.49 -4.26
C GLN A 6 -16.61 -1.43 -3.08
N ARG A 7 -17.78 -1.29 -2.42
CA ARG A 7 -18.19 -2.21 -1.36
C ARG A 7 -18.23 -3.66 -1.86
N ARG A 8 -18.86 -3.94 -2.99
CA ARG A 8 -18.90 -5.28 -3.59
C ARG A 8 -17.52 -5.80 -3.95
N ARG A 9 -16.65 -4.93 -4.47
CA ARG A 9 -15.25 -5.30 -4.77
C ARG A 9 -14.54 -5.78 -3.50
N VAL A 10 -14.61 -5.04 -2.41
CA VAL A 10 -13.99 -5.41 -1.12
C VAL A 10 -14.53 -6.74 -0.60
N LEU A 11 -15.85 -6.89 -0.57
CA LEU A 11 -16.49 -8.14 -0.13
C LEU A 11 -16.10 -9.34 -1.01
N GLY A 12 -15.97 -9.12 -2.33
CA GLY A 12 -15.51 -10.15 -3.25
C GLY A 12 -14.05 -10.59 -2.99
N TYR A 13 -13.18 -9.68 -2.57
CA TYR A 13 -11.81 -10.05 -2.17
C TYR A 13 -11.79 -10.84 -0.86
N LEU A 14 -12.61 -10.49 0.11
CA LEU A 14 -12.74 -11.26 1.35
C LEU A 14 -13.17 -12.69 1.07
N GLN A 15 -14.17 -12.86 0.22
CA GLN A 15 -14.66 -14.19 -0.19
C GLN A 15 -13.58 -14.97 -0.94
N LYS A 16 -12.99 -14.39 -1.99
CA LYS A 16 -11.93 -15.06 -2.78
C LYS A 16 -10.70 -15.39 -1.96
N GLY A 17 -10.31 -14.50 -1.03
CA GLY A 17 -9.19 -14.76 -0.13
C GLY A 17 -9.42 -16.00 0.72
N GLN A 18 -10.63 -16.16 1.27
CA GLN A 18 -11.03 -17.34 2.04
C GLN A 18 -11.09 -18.59 1.17
N GLU A 19 -11.70 -18.51 -0.02
CA GLU A 19 -11.76 -19.63 -0.98
C GLU A 19 -10.34 -20.11 -1.38
N GLN A 20 -9.35 -19.22 -1.39
CA GLN A 20 -7.94 -19.54 -1.64
C GLN A 20 -7.16 -19.93 -0.35
N GLY A 21 -7.86 -20.19 0.74
CA GLY A 21 -7.28 -20.73 1.96
C GLY A 21 -6.69 -19.69 2.92
N ALA A 22 -7.04 -18.41 2.81
CA ALA A 22 -6.69 -17.44 3.85
C ALA A 22 -7.41 -17.74 5.16
N GLU A 23 -6.69 -17.70 6.26
CA GLU A 23 -7.26 -17.74 7.61
C GLU A 23 -7.96 -16.40 7.92
N VAL A 24 -9.14 -16.47 8.51
CA VAL A 24 -9.88 -15.29 8.98
C VAL A 24 -9.50 -15.02 10.44
N VAL A 25 -8.63 -14.03 10.63
CA VAL A 25 -8.20 -13.59 11.98
C VAL A 25 -9.21 -12.62 12.59
N LEU A 26 -9.77 -11.73 11.77
CA LEU A 26 -10.89 -10.85 12.15
C LEU A 26 -11.94 -10.90 11.04
N GLU A 27 -13.15 -11.31 11.42
CA GLU A 27 -14.27 -11.41 10.49
C GLU A 27 -14.75 -10.01 10.07
N GLY A 28 -14.67 -9.74 8.76
CA GLY A 28 -15.21 -8.55 8.13
C GLY A 28 -16.59 -8.77 7.57
N GLY A 29 -16.96 -7.94 6.60
CA GLY A 29 -18.20 -8.12 5.86
C GLY A 29 -19.02 -6.84 5.69
N ALA A 30 -20.18 -6.96 5.09
CA ALA A 30 -21.11 -5.86 4.96
C ALA A 30 -21.58 -5.38 6.34
N ALA A 31 -21.80 -4.09 6.47
CA ALA A 31 -22.32 -3.50 7.70
C ALA A 31 -23.41 -2.48 7.37
N ASP A 32 -24.35 -2.37 8.28
CA ASP A 32 -25.34 -1.30 8.29
C ASP A 32 -25.16 -0.48 9.57
N VAL A 33 -25.22 0.84 9.42
CA VAL A 33 -25.10 1.77 10.56
C VAL A 33 -26.47 2.39 10.79
N PRO A 34 -27.12 2.14 11.94
CA PRO A 34 -28.45 2.68 12.20
C PRO A 34 -28.50 4.21 12.03
N GLY A 35 -29.51 4.69 11.31
CA GLY A 35 -29.71 6.11 11.03
C GLY A 35 -28.73 6.74 10.04
N ARG A 36 -27.87 5.97 9.38
CA ARG A 36 -26.91 6.47 8.38
C ARG A 36 -27.01 5.66 7.09
N ALA A 37 -27.37 6.31 6.00
CA ALA A 37 -27.25 5.72 4.67
C ALA A 37 -25.77 5.68 4.25
N GLY A 38 -25.33 4.59 3.62
CA GLY A 38 -23.97 4.49 3.13
C GLY A 38 -23.53 3.06 2.82
N PHE A 39 -22.31 2.93 2.32
CA PHE A 39 -21.72 1.66 1.89
C PHE A 39 -20.67 1.21 2.92
N TYR A 40 -21.11 0.68 4.04
CA TYR A 40 -20.23 0.30 5.14
C TYR A 40 -19.71 -1.12 4.99
N VAL A 41 -18.45 -1.31 5.42
CA VAL A 41 -17.75 -2.60 5.52
C VAL A 41 -17.09 -2.66 6.88
N LYS A 42 -17.27 -3.75 7.61
CA LYS A 42 -16.53 -4.03 8.85
C LYS A 42 -15.07 -4.31 8.51
N PRO A 43 -14.11 -3.79 9.29
CA PRO A 43 -12.71 -4.16 9.14
C PRO A 43 -12.50 -5.67 9.16
N ALA A 44 -11.59 -6.16 8.34
CA ALA A 44 -11.23 -7.56 8.25
C ALA A 44 -9.73 -7.75 8.35
N LEU A 45 -9.32 -8.89 8.90
CA LEU A 45 -7.93 -9.31 8.96
C LEU A 45 -7.83 -10.74 8.48
N LEU A 46 -7.10 -10.96 7.39
CA LEU A 46 -6.80 -12.25 6.82
C LEU A 46 -5.33 -12.60 7.07
N ALA A 47 -5.00 -13.88 7.08
CA ALA A 47 -3.62 -14.34 7.20
C ALA A 47 -3.34 -15.54 6.28
N GLY A 48 -2.08 -15.74 5.91
CA GLY A 48 -1.65 -16.90 5.12
C GLY A 48 -0.56 -16.63 4.10
N SER A 49 -0.59 -17.41 3.02
CA SER A 49 0.38 -17.28 1.94
C SER A 49 0.23 -15.99 1.14
N LEU A 50 1.35 -15.39 0.73
CA LEU A 50 1.37 -14.25 -0.18
C LEU A 50 0.90 -14.59 -1.61
N ASP A 51 0.68 -15.85 -1.95
CA ASP A 51 0.09 -16.23 -3.23
C ASP A 51 -1.43 -15.99 -3.28
N ASN A 52 -2.04 -15.69 -2.14
CA ASN A 52 -3.46 -15.37 -2.05
C ASN A 52 -3.79 -14.05 -2.77
N VAL A 53 -4.91 -14.01 -3.48
CA VAL A 53 -5.36 -12.82 -4.21
C VAL A 53 -5.54 -11.60 -3.29
N ALA A 54 -5.97 -11.80 -2.05
CA ALA A 54 -6.15 -10.74 -1.07
C ALA A 54 -4.81 -10.15 -0.55
N ALA A 55 -3.69 -10.89 -0.71
CA ALA A 55 -2.35 -10.40 -0.41
C ALA A 55 -1.69 -9.71 -1.63
N ARG A 56 -2.01 -10.16 -2.84
CA ARG A 56 -1.33 -9.71 -4.08
C ARG A 56 -1.96 -8.50 -4.73
N GLU A 57 -3.26 -8.33 -4.61
CA GLU A 57 -3.99 -7.27 -5.31
C GLU A 57 -4.43 -6.15 -4.37
N GLU A 58 -4.54 -4.95 -4.92
CA GLU A 58 -5.01 -3.79 -4.17
C GLU A 58 -6.52 -3.86 -3.95
N ILE A 59 -6.93 -4.15 -2.72
CA ILE A 59 -8.36 -4.26 -2.33
C ILE A 59 -9.00 -2.87 -2.25
N PHE A 60 -8.27 -1.88 -1.76
CA PHE A 60 -8.72 -0.51 -1.50
C PHE A 60 -9.92 -0.44 -0.55
N GLY A 61 -9.78 -1.10 0.60
CA GLY A 61 -10.83 -1.20 1.64
C GLY A 61 -10.25 -1.49 3.02
N PRO A 62 -11.10 -1.58 4.06
CA PRO A 62 -10.66 -1.82 5.43
C PRO A 62 -10.31 -3.30 5.65
N VAL A 63 -9.36 -3.79 4.88
CA VAL A 63 -8.87 -5.17 4.94
C VAL A 63 -7.35 -5.14 5.05
N ALA A 64 -6.81 -5.89 6.00
CA ALA A 64 -5.38 -6.14 6.10
C ALA A 64 -5.09 -7.63 5.93
N TYR A 65 -3.88 -7.94 5.47
CA TYR A 65 -3.39 -9.30 5.28
C TYR A 65 -2.10 -9.50 6.05
N LEU A 66 -2.00 -10.58 6.81
CA LEU A 66 -0.83 -10.94 7.61
C LEU A 66 -0.09 -12.11 6.96
N ALA A 67 1.22 -11.98 6.85
CA ALA A 67 2.09 -13.06 6.46
C ALA A 67 3.31 -13.06 7.40
N PRO A 68 3.57 -14.15 8.13
CA PRO A 68 4.74 -14.24 8.99
C PRO A 68 6.01 -14.43 8.15
N PHE A 69 7.13 -13.96 8.65
CA PHE A 69 8.45 -14.19 8.09
C PHE A 69 9.40 -14.68 9.20
N ARG A 70 10.44 -15.39 8.86
CA ARG A 70 11.38 -16.03 9.80
C ARG A 70 12.55 -15.14 10.18
N ASP A 71 13.01 -14.35 9.23
CA ASP A 71 14.18 -13.50 9.37
C ASP A 71 14.07 -12.22 8.53
N GLU A 72 14.99 -11.30 8.73
CA GLU A 72 15.02 -9.98 8.08
C GLU A 72 15.05 -10.08 6.55
N GLU A 73 15.86 -11.01 6.02
CA GLU A 73 16.02 -11.18 4.58
C GLU A 73 14.73 -11.68 3.92
N GLU A 74 14.08 -12.66 4.55
CA GLU A 74 12.78 -13.14 4.10
C GLU A 74 11.72 -12.04 4.14
N GLY A 75 11.66 -11.26 5.23
CA GLY A 75 10.73 -10.15 5.37
C GLY A 75 10.89 -9.11 4.27
N ILE A 76 12.13 -8.70 3.96
CA ILE A 76 12.44 -7.76 2.88
C ILE A 76 12.03 -8.35 1.52
N ARG A 77 12.37 -9.61 1.26
CA ARG A 77 12.00 -10.28 0.01
C ARG A 77 10.49 -10.33 -0.17
N MET A 78 9.76 -10.75 0.87
CA MET A 78 8.30 -10.84 0.86
C MET A 78 7.65 -9.47 0.65
N ALA A 79 8.10 -8.43 1.34
CA ALA A 79 7.57 -7.08 1.17
C ALA A 79 7.80 -6.52 -0.24
N ASN A 80 8.87 -6.94 -0.91
CA ASN A 80 9.21 -6.50 -2.26
C ASN A 80 8.57 -7.33 -3.39
N GLN A 81 7.86 -8.42 -3.08
CA GLN A 81 7.19 -9.28 -4.09
C GLN A 81 5.97 -8.65 -4.74
N THR A 82 5.45 -7.57 -4.19
CA THR A 82 4.29 -6.86 -4.76
C THR A 82 4.63 -6.10 -6.03
N ASP A 83 3.65 -5.93 -6.91
CA ASP A 83 3.74 -5.05 -8.08
C ASP A 83 3.52 -3.56 -7.72
N TYR A 84 3.18 -3.26 -6.49
CA TYR A 84 2.94 -1.92 -5.97
C TYR A 84 4.16 -1.38 -5.23
N GLY A 85 4.18 -0.09 -4.95
CA GLY A 85 5.28 0.56 -4.24
C GLY A 85 4.97 2.01 -3.89
N LEU A 86 3.83 2.25 -3.21
CA LEU A 86 3.51 3.60 -2.76
C LEU A 86 4.27 3.93 -1.48
N ALA A 87 4.05 3.14 -0.44
CA ALA A 87 4.59 3.42 0.88
C ALA A 87 4.65 2.14 1.73
N ASN A 88 5.56 2.14 2.69
CA ASN A 88 5.68 1.11 3.71
C ASN A 88 6.07 1.70 5.07
N SER A 89 6.06 0.87 6.10
CA SER A 89 6.53 1.22 7.44
C SER A 89 7.31 0.07 8.05
N VAL A 90 8.42 0.40 8.67
CA VAL A 90 9.25 -0.56 9.42
C VAL A 90 9.16 -0.23 10.90
N TRP A 91 8.80 -1.21 11.72
CA TRP A 91 8.64 -1.05 13.15
C TRP A 91 9.68 -1.90 13.88
N SER A 92 10.55 -1.26 14.65
CA SER A 92 11.58 -1.94 15.45
C SER A 92 12.05 -1.05 16.60
N SER A 93 12.41 -1.65 17.73
CA SER A 93 13.13 -0.96 18.81
C SER A 93 14.60 -0.69 18.45
N ASP A 94 15.17 -1.46 17.52
CA ASP A 94 16.49 -1.23 16.95
C ASP A 94 16.38 -0.30 15.73
N LEU A 95 16.70 0.98 15.92
CA LEU A 95 16.61 2.00 14.87
C LEU A 95 17.60 1.75 13.72
N GLY A 96 18.78 1.19 14.01
CA GLY A 96 19.76 0.83 12.99
C GLY A 96 19.24 -0.27 12.06
N ARG A 97 18.57 -1.28 12.64
CA ARG A 97 17.88 -2.32 11.86
C ARG A 97 16.73 -1.73 11.05
N ALA A 98 15.90 -0.90 11.67
CA ALA A 98 14.77 -0.29 10.97
C ALA A 98 15.21 0.54 9.76
N ALA A 99 16.28 1.34 9.90
CA ALA A 99 16.84 2.12 8.79
C ALA A 99 17.36 1.22 7.66
N ARG A 100 18.18 0.23 8.00
CA ARG A 100 18.74 -0.72 7.03
C ARG A 100 17.66 -1.49 6.26
N VAL A 101 16.58 -1.88 6.93
CA VAL A 101 15.44 -2.55 6.28
C VAL A 101 14.68 -1.56 5.39
N ALA A 102 14.37 -0.36 5.89
CA ALA A 102 13.63 0.64 5.13
C ALA A 102 14.31 1.03 3.81
N GLU A 103 15.65 1.10 3.79
CA GLU A 103 16.45 1.36 2.58
C GLU A 103 16.38 0.26 1.52
N GLN A 104 16.01 -0.96 1.91
CA GLN A 104 15.90 -2.12 1.03
C GLN A 104 14.48 -2.37 0.53
N LEU A 105 13.48 -1.68 1.07
CA LEU A 105 12.10 -1.80 0.63
C LEU A 105 11.82 -0.93 -0.59
N VAL A 106 11.23 -1.52 -1.62
CA VAL A 106 10.96 -0.83 -2.89
C VAL A 106 9.61 -0.14 -2.81
N ALA A 107 9.63 1.11 -2.38
CA ALA A 107 8.47 2.01 -2.37
C ALA A 107 8.94 3.46 -2.50
N GLY A 108 8.03 4.35 -2.85
CA GLY A 108 8.33 5.78 -2.89
C GLY A 108 8.55 6.39 -1.51
N ASN A 109 8.00 5.77 -0.47
CA ASN A 109 8.13 6.25 0.91
C ASN A 109 8.28 5.09 1.90
N SER A 110 9.18 5.25 2.85
CA SER A 110 9.36 4.35 3.98
C SER A 110 9.35 5.13 5.28
N TRP A 111 8.53 4.75 6.23
CA TRP A 111 8.50 5.31 7.57
C TRP A 111 9.14 4.35 8.57
N ILE A 112 9.78 4.90 9.60
CA ILE A 112 10.33 4.12 10.71
C ILE A 112 9.53 4.46 11.97
N ASN A 113 8.94 3.45 12.60
CA ASN A 113 8.11 3.58 13.79
C ASN A 113 7.01 4.64 13.67
N GLY A 114 6.48 4.79 12.47
CA GLY A 114 5.43 5.74 12.14
C GLY A 114 4.72 5.33 10.85
N HIS A 115 3.62 6.01 10.52
CA HIS A 115 2.88 5.80 9.28
C HIS A 115 2.09 7.06 8.92
N ASN A 116 1.94 7.33 7.61
CA ASN A 116 1.19 8.49 7.10
C ASN A 116 1.69 9.84 7.63
N LEU A 117 2.99 9.98 7.81
CA LEU A 117 3.63 11.26 8.14
C LEU A 117 4.06 11.93 6.83
N PHE A 118 3.59 13.16 6.60
CA PHE A 118 3.81 13.91 5.36
C PHE A 118 4.50 15.24 5.63
N PRO A 119 5.83 15.27 5.85
CA PRO A 119 6.56 16.51 6.05
C PRO A 119 6.58 17.35 4.76
N HIS A 120 6.42 18.67 4.89
CA HIS A 120 6.62 19.57 3.75
C HIS A 120 8.06 19.51 3.25
N GLY A 121 8.24 19.51 1.94
CA GLY A 121 9.54 19.42 1.29
C GLY A 121 10.07 18.01 1.07
N VAL A 122 9.38 16.99 1.60
CA VAL A 122 9.68 15.59 1.32
C VAL A 122 8.71 15.07 0.25
N PRO A 123 9.19 14.60 -0.91
CA PRO A 123 8.32 14.13 -1.97
C PRO A 123 7.55 12.88 -1.54
N TYR A 124 6.26 12.83 -1.87
CA TYR A 124 5.41 11.67 -1.67
C TYR A 124 4.84 11.21 -3.00
N GLY A 125 5.33 10.09 -3.49
CA GLY A 125 4.89 9.49 -4.74
C GLY A 125 5.16 8.00 -4.76
N GLY A 126 4.49 7.28 -5.65
CA GLY A 126 4.63 5.84 -5.78
C GLY A 126 5.56 5.44 -6.92
N VAL A 127 6.05 4.21 -6.86
CA VAL A 127 6.77 3.52 -7.93
C VAL A 127 6.02 2.27 -8.38
N ARG A 128 6.45 1.62 -9.44
CA ARG A 128 5.79 0.44 -10.03
C ARG A 128 4.33 0.77 -10.40
N LYS A 129 3.37 -0.11 -10.11
CA LYS A 129 1.95 0.13 -10.39
C LYS A 129 1.31 1.24 -9.54
N SER A 130 1.99 1.72 -8.50
CA SER A 130 1.49 2.80 -7.64
C SER A 130 1.78 4.20 -8.18
N GLY A 131 2.71 4.36 -9.13
CA GLY A 131 3.04 5.66 -9.71
C GLY A 131 4.31 5.67 -10.55
N LEU A 132 4.63 6.84 -11.10
CA LEU A 132 5.79 7.06 -11.97
C LEU A 132 7.01 7.63 -11.21
N GLY A 133 6.98 7.67 -9.90
CA GLY A 133 7.92 8.44 -9.08
C GLY A 133 7.47 9.89 -8.93
N GLY A 134 8.41 10.82 -8.74
CA GLY A 134 8.11 12.21 -8.45
C GLY A 134 7.45 12.38 -7.10
N GLY A 135 6.48 13.26 -7.00
CA GLY A 135 5.65 13.32 -5.81
C GLY A 135 5.15 14.70 -5.42
N VAL A 136 4.06 14.70 -4.70
CA VAL A 136 3.47 15.90 -4.09
C VAL A 136 4.27 16.31 -2.85
N LEU A 137 4.00 17.50 -2.31
CA LEU A 137 4.57 18.06 -1.08
C LEU A 137 6.02 18.58 -1.18
N SER A 138 6.66 18.51 -2.35
CA SER A 138 8.02 19.03 -2.56
C SER A 138 8.11 19.85 -3.85
N VAL A 139 9.27 20.47 -4.08
CA VAL A 139 9.59 21.18 -5.33
C VAL A 139 9.62 20.22 -6.54
N GLU A 140 9.82 18.94 -6.31
CA GLU A 140 9.78 17.90 -7.34
C GLU A 140 8.44 17.88 -8.08
N THR A 141 7.34 18.22 -7.39
CA THR A 141 6.01 18.35 -8.00
C THR A 141 6.01 19.29 -9.21
N LEU A 142 6.83 20.35 -9.18
CA LEU A 142 6.92 21.28 -10.29
C LEU A 142 7.48 20.61 -11.55
N PHE A 143 8.46 19.73 -11.39
CA PHE A 143 9.10 19.02 -12.50
C PHE A 143 8.16 17.98 -13.15
N ASP A 144 7.20 17.44 -12.41
CA ASP A 144 6.19 16.52 -12.93
C ASP A 144 5.28 17.18 -13.99
N TYR A 145 5.15 18.53 -13.96
CA TYR A 145 4.35 19.32 -14.90
C TYR A 145 5.17 19.93 -16.04
N TRP A 146 6.48 19.71 -16.07
CA TRP A 146 7.36 20.27 -17.08
C TRP A 146 7.78 19.20 -18.07
N ARG A 147 8.06 19.64 -19.27
CA ARG A 147 8.78 18.85 -20.27
C ARG A 147 9.86 19.68 -20.92
N SER A 148 11.00 19.08 -21.19
CA SER A 148 12.04 19.70 -21.96
C SER A 148 11.62 19.87 -23.42
N LEU A 149 11.91 21.02 -24.02
CA LEU A 149 11.74 21.31 -25.43
C LEU A 149 13.04 21.93 -25.96
N SER A 150 13.60 21.34 -27.02
CA SER A 150 14.71 21.92 -27.74
C SER A 150 14.21 22.52 -29.05
N VAL A 151 14.56 23.76 -29.34
CA VAL A 151 14.30 24.43 -30.61
C VAL A 151 15.66 24.76 -31.25
N VAL A 152 15.95 24.15 -32.39
CA VAL A 152 17.23 24.35 -33.09
C VAL A 152 16.92 24.98 -34.43
N ARG A 153 17.59 26.13 -34.74
CA ARG A 153 17.58 26.78 -36.06
C ARG A 153 18.96 26.63 -36.69
N PRO A 154 19.08 26.02 -37.87
CA PRO A 154 20.34 26.05 -38.61
C PRO A 154 20.64 27.50 -39.03
N LEU A 155 21.92 27.85 -39.05
CA LEU A 155 22.42 29.14 -39.52
C LEU A 155 22.39 29.20 -41.06
#